data_b9eb24ffb4c91da6e27e093768a92ed2
#
_entry.id   b9eb24ffb4c91da6e27e093768a92ed2
#
_cell.length_a   1.000
_cell.length_b   1.000
_cell.length_c   1.000
_cell.angle_alpha   90.00
_cell.angle_beta   90.00
_cell.angle_gamma   90.00
#
_symmetry.space_group_name_H-M   'P 1'
#
loop_
_entity.id
_entity.type
_entity.pdbx_description
1 polymer ?
#
loop_
_entity_poly.entity_id
_entity_poly.type
_entity_poly.pdbx_seq_one_letter_code
_entity_poly.pdbx_strand_id
1 'polypeptide(L)'
;MDIDSIIDSLNKVILEGFQVIVVDSITIILESLKENAEKRAWLLNYFYQLSSLVNGLIVLISELPYGEERLSLSSAEFMADAIFILKHRIEDKYLVRLLEIRKVRGAPIHVAEIPFTIVEDKGILLRVQPKLEEIHESLEEIDLPCKVLREKLRQLHRGFLVNILYPPDAVYGSDTLVFVFALAVKHDLKMLLLSYITSPDVLRDSLVSSVAKMGLTRELAEKIVDEYVVFRAVNPFAYSLVELAMKEDEIVNSIDPDIVVFHGVHVPMGTNNIDLYFKELYRQMLYYKKRNKIVIRIGSCINDLSCNLHSSIADATIKITRVIKEDKITTLIYAYRRFVEPEAITSSELDDCLRECLNFIRVKAIELYSRN
;
A
#
# COMPACT_ATOMS: atom_id res chain seq x y z
N MET A 1 -19.55 20.11 39.44
CA MET A 1 -20.60 19.49 38.61
C MET A 1 -21.33 18.51 39.52
N ASP A 2 -22.65 18.63 39.66
CA ASP A 2 -23.41 17.75 40.53
C ASP A 2 -23.76 16.46 39.76
N ILE A 3 -23.52 15.30 40.39
CA ILE A 3 -23.78 13.97 39.77
C ILE A 3 -25.28 13.82 39.48
N ASP A 4 -26.14 14.33 40.37
CA ASP A 4 -27.58 14.21 40.21
C ASP A 4 -28.05 14.92 38.92
N SER A 5 -27.47 16.08 38.59
CA SER A 5 -27.74 16.79 37.32
C SER A 5 -27.29 16.00 36.06
N ILE A 6 -26.20 15.23 36.17
CA ILE A 6 -25.73 14.37 35.05
C ILE A 6 -26.72 13.23 34.86
N ILE A 7 -27.15 12.60 35.96
CA ILE A 7 -28.08 11.47 35.91
C ILE A 7 -29.44 11.92 35.37
N ASP A 8 -29.94 13.08 35.81
CA ASP A 8 -31.19 13.65 35.32
C ASP A 8 -31.11 13.93 33.79
N SER A 9 -29.98 14.43 33.33
CA SER A 9 -29.76 14.65 31.90
C SER A 9 -29.71 13.34 31.09
N LEU A 10 -29.03 12.31 31.61
CA LEU A 10 -28.99 10.98 31.01
C LEU A 10 -30.37 10.33 31.01
N ASN A 11 -31.13 10.43 32.10
CA ASN A 11 -32.48 9.89 32.17
C ASN A 11 -33.42 10.52 31.12
N LYS A 12 -33.28 11.82 30.83
CA LYS A 12 -34.03 12.48 29.75
C LYS A 12 -33.67 11.89 28.37
N VAL A 13 -32.39 11.74 28.11
CA VAL A 13 -31.89 11.14 26.82
C VAL A 13 -32.39 9.70 26.66
N ILE A 14 -32.45 8.93 27.76
CA ILE A 14 -32.98 7.56 27.75
C ILE A 14 -34.46 7.53 27.38
N LEU A 15 -35.25 8.47 28.00
CA LEU A 15 -36.68 8.57 27.71
C LEU A 15 -36.98 8.97 26.27
N GLU A 16 -36.06 9.64 25.59
CA GLU A 16 -36.14 9.97 24.17
C GLU A 16 -35.85 8.76 23.27
N GLY A 17 -35.41 7.62 23.81
CA GLY A 17 -35.24 6.37 23.08
C GLY A 17 -33.92 6.22 22.32
N PHE A 18 -32.88 6.98 22.67
CA PHE A 18 -31.56 6.84 22.08
C PHE A 18 -30.90 5.51 22.47
N GLN A 19 -30.37 4.80 21.47
CA GLN A 19 -29.67 3.53 21.68
C GLN A 19 -28.14 3.69 21.73
N VAL A 20 -27.61 4.85 21.33
CA VAL A 20 -26.16 5.15 21.39
C VAL A 20 -26.01 6.43 22.23
N ILE A 21 -25.31 6.30 23.34
CA ILE A 21 -25.03 7.42 24.24
C ILE A 21 -23.52 7.58 24.35
N VAL A 22 -23.02 8.78 24.06
CA VAL A 22 -21.58 9.12 24.14
C VAL A 22 -21.41 10.14 25.28
N VAL A 23 -20.47 9.84 26.18
CA VAL A 23 -20.06 10.74 27.26
C VAL A 23 -18.64 11.21 26.99
N ASP A 24 -18.50 12.50 26.62
CA ASP A 24 -17.23 13.16 26.33
C ASP A 24 -17.04 14.37 27.25
N SER A 25 -16.18 14.32 28.27
CA SER A 25 -15.35 13.17 28.69
C SER A 25 -15.73 12.70 30.08
N ILE A 26 -15.62 11.41 30.32
CA ILE A 26 -15.84 10.84 31.67
C ILE A 26 -14.71 11.25 32.62
N THR A 27 -13.54 11.67 32.14
CA THR A 27 -12.37 12.08 32.92
C THR A 27 -12.74 13.16 33.95
N ILE A 28 -13.37 14.26 33.51
CA ILE A 28 -13.74 15.38 34.36
C ILE A 28 -14.70 14.94 35.47
N ILE A 29 -15.65 14.07 35.14
CA ILE A 29 -16.61 13.54 36.06
C ILE A 29 -15.92 12.70 37.15
N LEU A 30 -15.01 11.79 36.73
CA LEU A 30 -14.29 10.93 37.66
C LEU A 30 -13.26 11.68 38.52
N GLU A 31 -12.67 12.75 37.99
CA GLU A 31 -11.78 13.63 38.75
C GLU A 31 -12.53 14.39 39.85
N SER A 32 -13.75 14.87 39.58
CA SER A 32 -14.57 15.51 40.59
C SER A 32 -14.95 14.58 41.74
N LEU A 33 -14.85 13.27 41.52
CA LEU A 33 -15.13 12.21 42.51
C LEU A 33 -13.85 11.55 43.06
N LYS A 34 -12.68 12.14 42.85
CA LYS A 34 -11.39 11.53 43.23
C LYS A 34 -11.31 11.15 44.71
N GLU A 35 -11.90 11.94 45.58
CA GLU A 35 -11.92 11.72 47.05
C GLU A 35 -13.06 10.79 47.51
N ASN A 36 -14.01 10.43 46.63
CA ASN A 36 -15.16 9.60 46.97
C ASN A 36 -15.19 8.32 46.11
N ALA A 37 -14.45 7.32 46.54
CA ALA A 37 -14.32 6.05 45.83
C ALA A 37 -15.68 5.31 45.68
N GLU A 38 -16.58 5.46 46.65
CA GLU A 38 -17.91 4.81 46.65
C GLU A 38 -18.81 5.41 45.57
N LYS A 39 -18.91 6.73 45.49
CA LYS A 39 -19.68 7.41 44.43
C LYS A 39 -19.08 7.15 43.04
N ARG A 40 -17.76 7.07 42.93
CA ARG A 40 -17.09 6.73 41.70
C ARG A 40 -17.44 5.32 41.21
N ALA A 41 -17.37 4.33 42.09
CA ALA A 41 -17.76 2.96 41.80
C ALA A 41 -19.23 2.84 41.42
N TRP A 42 -20.10 3.56 42.14
CA TRP A 42 -21.52 3.61 41.85
C TRP A 42 -21.81 4.18 40.46
N LEU A 43 -21.20 5.30 40.09
CA LEU A 43 -21.39 5.92 38.78
C LEU A 43 -20.92 5.00 37.62
N LEU A 44 -19.80 4.33 37.78
CA LEU A 44 -19.33 3.39 36.78
C LEU A 44 -20.28 2.21 36.62
N ASN A 45 -20.78 1.66 37.73
CA ASN A 45 -21.80 0.62 37.72
C ASN A 45 -23.09 1.07 37.06
N TYR A 46 -23.51 2.33 37.30
CA TYR A 46 -24.66 2.93 36.62
C TYR A 46 -24.50 2.90 35.09
N PHE A 47 -23.36 3.34 34.54
CA PHE A 47 -23.12 3.28 33.12
C PHE A 47 -23.12 1.85 32.56
N TYR A 48 -22.58 0.90 33.30
CA TYR A 48 -22.60 -0.51 32.91
C TYR A 48 -24.05 -1.05 32.84
N GLN A 49 -24.89 -0.77 33.81
CA GLN A 49 -26.29 -1.19 33.82
C GLN A 49 -27.10 -0.45 32.75
N LEU A 50 -26.76 0.79 32.47
CA LEU A 50 -27.42 1.62 31.48
C LEU A 50 -27.37 1.01 30.08
N SER A 51 -26.24 0.39 29.68
CA SER A 51 -26.12 -0.26 28.38
C SER A 51 -27.15 -1.39 28.19
N SER A 52 -27.42 -2.15 29.25
CA SER A 52 -28.45 -3.20 29.27
C SER A 52 -29.87 -2.63 29.28
N LEU A 53 -30.09 -1.52 30.01
CA LEU A 53 -31.40 -0.87 30.12
C LEU A 53 -31.86 -0.27 28.78
N VAL A 54 -30.92 0.41 28.05
CA VAL A 54 -31.24 1.01 26.76
C VAL A 54 -31.16 0.00 25.62
N ASN A 55 -30.72 -1.22 25.90
CA ASN A 55 -30.41 -2.24 24.88
C ASN A 55 -29.55 -1.66 23.74
N GLY A 56 -28.49 -0.94 24.12
CA GLY A 56 -27.69 -0.13 23.18
C GLY A 56 -26.23 -0.02 23.59
N LEU A 57 -25.54 0.95 23.00
CA LEU A 57 -24.12 1.21 23.18
C LEU A 57 -23.87 2.45 24.05
N ILE A 58 -23.07 2.29 25.09
CA ILE A 58 -22.57 3.41 25.91
C ILE A 58 -21.07 3.57 25.58
N VAL A 59 -20.68 4.73 25.07
CA VAL A 59 -19.30 5.10 24.79
C VAL A 59 -18.82 6.11 25.82
N LEU A 60 -17.82 5.74 26.60
CA LEU A 60 -17.18 6.63 27.57
C LEU A 60 -15.83 7.07 27.02
N ILE A 61 -15.66 8.35 26.72
CA ILE A 61 -14.41 8.92 26.25
C ILE A 61 -13.61 9.41 27.45
N SER A 62 -12.38 8.93 27.58
CA SER A 62 -11.45 9.34 28.62
C SER A 62 -10.15 9.85 28.01
N GLU A 63 -9.63 10.93 28.57
CA GLU A 63 -8.33 11.45 28.19
C GLU A 63 -7.21 10.59 28.77
N LEU A 64 -6.21 10.30 27.95
CA LEU A 64 -5.00 9.62 28.35
C LEU A 64 -3.90 10.68 28.53
N PRO A 65 -3.30 10.83 29.72
CA PRO A 65 -2.21 11.77 29.93
C PRO A 65 -1.04 11.49 28.99
N TYR A 66 -0.39 12.56 28.50
CA TYR A 66 0.72 12.43 27.57
C TYR A 66 1.86 11.61 28.17
N GLY A 67 2.30 10.60 27.43
CA GLY A 67 3.38 9.69 27.87
C GLY A 67 2.96 8.58 28.82
N GLU A 68 1.69 8.51 29.21
CA GLU A 68 1.17 7.41 30.01
C GLU A 68 0.49 6.36 29.14
N GLU A 69 0.87 5.10 29.33
CA GLU A 69 0.19 3.95 28.70
C GLU A 69 -0.88 3.32 29.59
N ARG A 70 -1.01 3.80 30.83
CA ARG A 70 -1.96 3.29 31.81
C ARG A 70 -3.07 4.30 32.07
N LEU A 71 -4.29 3.86 31.82
CA LEU A 71 -5.46 4.58 32.30
C LEU A 71 -5.49 4.51 33.82
N SER A 72 -5.60 5.65 34.50
CA SER A 72 -5.81 5.71 35.95
C SER A 72 -7.21 5.22 36.37
N LEU A 73 -7.96 4.64 35.45
CA LEU A 73 -9.38 4.23 35.57
C LEU A 73 -9.54 2.74 35.86
N SER A 74 -8.71 2.15 36.70
CA SER A 74 -8.62 0.70 36.95
C SER A 74 -9.97 -0.02 37.08
N SER A 75 -10.99 0.59 37.72
CA SER A 75 -12.33 0.01 37.85
C SER A 75 -13.15 0.06 36.54
N ALA A 76 -13.04 1.14 35.75
CA ALA A 76 -13.74 1.26 34.47
C ALA A 76 -13.24 0.28 33.43
N GLU A 77 -11.91 0.00 33.41
CA GLU A 77 -11.32 -0.99 32.52
C GLU A 77 -11.86 -2.40 32.75
N PHE A 78 -12.11 -2.77 33.99
CA PHE A 78 -12.69 -4.08 34.32
C PHE A 78 -14.14 -4.23 33.85
N MET A 79 -14.90 -3.15 33.87
CA MET A 79 -16.33 -3.16 33.53
C MET A 79 -16.59 -3.07 32.02
N ALA A 80 -15.77 -2.35 31.27
CA ALA A 80 -15.95 -2.17 29.84
C ALA A 80 -15.89 -3.50 29.08
N ASP A 81 -16.76 -3.67 28.07
CA ASP A 81 -16.74 -4.81 27.17
C ASP A 81 -15.70 -4.67 26.09
N ALA A 82 -15.38 -3.45 25.68
CA ALA A 82 -14.30 -3.12 24.77
C ALA A 82 -13.52 -1.88 25.23
N ILE A 83 -12.22 -1.87 24.98
CA ILE A 83 -11.33 -0.74 25.27
C ILE A 83 -10.49 -0.48 24.04
N PHE A 84 -10.61 0.73 23.50
CA PHE A 84 -9.83 1.24 22.40
C PHE A 84 -9.01 2.44 22.86
N ILE A 85 -7.74 2.48 22.48
CA ILE A 85 -6.85 3.59 22.82
C ILE A 85 -6.33 4.21 21.53
N LEU A 86 -6.60 5.50 21.34
CA LEU A 86 -6.03 6.27 20.25
C LEU A 86 -4.69 6.83 20.71
N LYS A 87 -3.63 6.40 20.08
CA LYS A 87 -2.26 6.82 20.35
C LYS A 87 -1.68 7.56 19.16
N HIS A 88 -0.63 8.32 19.40
CA HIS A 88 0.24 8.81 18.35
C HIS A 88 1.69 8.75 18.81
N ARG A 89 2.58 8.62 17.83
CA ARG A 89 4.03 8.74 18.00
C ARG A 89 4.63 9.54 16.87
N ILE A 90 5.78 10.13 17.10
CA ILE A 90 6.52 10.83 16.06
C ILE A 90 7.59 9.89 15.53
N GLU A 91 7.53 9.59 14.23
CA GLU A 91 8.56 8.83 13.49
C GLU A 91 9.10 9.71 12.37
N ASP A 92 10.40 9.94 12.35
CA ASP A 92 11.07 10.73 11.31
C ASP A 92 10.38 12.09 11.01
N LYS A 93 9.91 12.78 12.06
CA LYS A 93 9.14 14.04 12.02
C LYS A 93 7.66 13.88 11.59
N TYR A 94 7.19 12.69 11.29
CA TYR A 94 5.80 12.42 10.93
C TYR A 94 5.00 11.91 12.11
N LEU A 95 3.72 12.28 12.15
CA LEU A 95 2.79 11.84 13.17
C LEU A 95 2.14 10.52 12.74
N VAL A 96 2.56 9.41 13.35
CA VAL A 96 1.94 8.10 13.17
C VAL A 96 0.84 7.89 14.21
N ARG A 97 -0.38 7.66 13.75
CA ARG A 97 -1.54 7.42 14.60
C ARG A 97 -1.86 5.93 14.66
N LEU A 98 -2.14 5.42 15.85
CA LEU A 98 -2.41 4.02 16.13
C LEU A 98 -3.68 3.87 16.96
N LEU A 99 -4.56 2.98 16.56
CA LEU A 99 -5.66 2.47 17.37
C LEU A 99 -5.20 1.19 18.04
N GLU A 100 -5.07 1.19 19.36
CA GLU A 100 -4.84 -0.03 20.14
C GLU A 100 -6.16 -0.65 20.55
N ILE A 101 -6.35 -1.93 20.26
CA ILE A 101 -7.45 -2.74 20.78
C ILE A 101 -6.93 -3.43 22.03
N ARG A 102 -7.23 -2.84 23.21
CA ARG A 102 -6.73 -3.36 24.48
C ARG A 102 -7.58 -4.49 25.03
N LYS A 103 -8.88 -4.41 24.82
CA LYS A 103 -9.85 -5.39 25.33
C LYS A 103 -11.03 -5.51 24.39
N VAL A 104 -11.48 -6.72 24.15
CA VAL A 104 -12.81 -7.04 23.59
C VAL A 104 -13.28 -8.33 24.24
N ARG A 105 -14.43 -8.28 24.93
CA ARG A 105 -15.00 -9.48 25.54
C ARG A 105 -15.58 -10.40 24.46
N GLY A 106 -15.31 -11.67 24.57
CA GLY A 106 -15.88 -12.69 23.68
C GLY A 106 -15.26 -12.79 22.31
N ALA A 107 -14.20 -12.02 22.00
CA ALA A 107 -13.48 -12.10 20.74
C ALA A 107 -11.95 -12.14 20.95
N PRO A 108 -11.21 -12.96 20.18
CA PRO A 108 -9.77 -12.95 20.21
C PRO A 108 -9.22 -11.67 19.54
N ILE A 109 -8.18 -11.09 20.13
CA ILE A 109 -7.48 -9.94 19.55
C ILE A 109 -6.26 -10.46 18.80
N HIS A 110 -6.31 -10.50 17.46
CA HIS A 110 -5.20 -10.97 16.64
C HIS A 110 -4.23 -9.85 16.27
N VAL A 111 -4.72 -8.62 16.14
CA VAL A 111 -3.93 -7.42 15.85
C VAL A 111 -4.26 -6.40 16.92
N ALA A 112 -3.30 -6.09 17.78
CA ALA A 112 -3.51 -5.20 18.91
C ALA A 112 -3.38 -3.71 18.54
N GLU A 113 -2.57 -3.37 17.53
CA GLU A 113 -2.39 -1.99 17.07
C GLU A 113 -2.66 -1.88 15.57
N ILE A 114 -3.55 -0.95 15.21
CA ILE A 114 -3.97 -0.70 13.83
C ILE A 114 -3.64 0.75 13.49
N PRO A 115 -2.81 1.01 12.48
CA PRO A 115 -2.59 2.36 11.99
C PRO A 115 -3.87 2.98 11.44
N PHE A 116 -4.05 4.30 11.68
CA PHE A 116 -5.16 5.04 11.13
C PHE A 116 -4.75 6.44 10.67
N THR A 117 -5.54 7.01 9.78
CA THR A 117 -5.48 8.43 9.41
C THR A 117 -6.83 9.09 9.60
N ILE A 118 -6.82 10.42 9.69
CA ILE A 118 -8.04 11.22 9.75
C ILE A 118 -8.16 11.93 8.41
N VAL A 119 -9.24 11.66 7.70
CA VAL A 119 -9.52 12.23 6.39
C VAL A 119 -10.75 13.11 6.50
N GLU A 120 -10.69 14.30 5.89
CA GLU A 120 -11.80 15.23 5.81
C GLU A 120 -13.02 14.53 5.20
N ASP A 121 -14.18 14.78 5.74
CA ASP A 121 -15.49 14.20 5.38
C ASP A 121 -15.63 12.67 5.56
N LYS A 122 -14.54 11.94 5.88
CA LYS A 122 -14.59 10.49 6.11
C LYS A 122 -14.29 10.08 7.55
N GLY A 123 -13.68 10.99 8.35
CA GLY A 123 -13.27 10.69 9.71
C GLY A 123 -12.07 9.75 9.80
N ILE A 124 -12.12 8.78 10.72
CA ILE A 124 -11.03 7.83 10.97
C ILE A 124 -11.06 6.71 9.92
N LEU A 125 -9.98 6.57 9.16
CA LEU A 125 -9.75 5.45 8.26
C LEU A 125 -8.68 4.53 8.86
N LEU A 126 -9.08 3.29 9.16
CA LEU A 126 -8.21 2.26 9.69
C LEU A 126 -7.52 1.51 8.56
N ARG A 127 -6.21 1.28 8.70
CA ARG A 127 -5.48 0.34 7.84
C ARG A 127 -5.50 -1.04 8.49
N VAL A 128 -6.61 -1.74 8.33
CA VAL A 128 -6.70 -3.14 8.75
C VAL A 128 -6.00 -3.99 7.70
N GLN A 129 -4.80 -4.46 8.01
CA GLN A 129 -4.13 -5.45 7.17
C GLN A 129 -4.76 -6.82 7.45
N PRO A 130 -5.24 -7.52 6.44
CA PRO A 130 -5.74 -8.87 6.64
C PRO A 130 -4.61 -9.76 7.17
N LYS A 131 -4.89 -10.53 8.21
CA LYS A 131 -3.97 -11.57 8.68
C LYS A 131 -3.89 -12.63 7.58
N LEU A 132 -2.78 -12.64 6.85
CA LEU A 132 -2.51 -13.65 5.84
C LEU A 132 -1.79 -14.82 6.53
N GLU A 133 -2.52 -15.88 6.85
CA GLU A 133 -1.96 -17.09 7.48
C GLU A 133 -1.30 -17.99 6.44
N GLU A 134 -1.75 -17.89 5.18
CA GLU A 134 -1.25 -18.72 4.07
C GLU A 134 -0.65 -17.85 2.98
N ILE A 135 0.42 -18.35 2.35
CA ILE A 135 0.99 -17.74 1.16
C ILE A 135 0.17 -18.23 -0.03
N HIS A 136 -0.50 -17.31 -0.70
CA HIS A 136 -1.27 -17.62 -1.89
C HIS A 136 -0.38 -17.57 -3.13
N GLU A 137 -0.45 -18.60 -3.96
CA GLU A 137 0.20 -18.64 -5.27
C GLU A 137 -0.85 -18.96 -6.34
N SER A 138 -0.95 -18.09 -7.34
CA SER A 138 -1.80 -18.34 -8.50
C SER A 138 -1.07 -19.27 -9.47
N LEU A 139 -1.82 -20.18 -10.07
CA LEU A 139 -1.35 -21.05 -11.17
C LEU A 139 -1.75 -20.50 -12.55
N GLU A 140 -2.45 -19.36 -12.59
CA GLU A 140 -2.83 -18.70 -13.85
C GLU A 140 -1.61 -18.11 -14.52
N GLU A 141 -1.19 -18.72 -15.62
CA GLU A 141 -0.01 -18.31 -16.39
C GLU A 141 -0.30 -17.07 -17.23
N ILE A 142 0.71 -16.21 -17.36
CA ILE A 142 0.68 -15.04 -18.22
C ILE A 142 1.84 -15.14 -19.22
N ASP A 143 1.48 -15.14 -20.49
CA ASP A 143 2.45 -15.17 -21.58
C ASP A 143 3.12 -13.81 -21.76
N LEU A 144 4.46 -13.79 -21.70
CA LEU A 144 5.26 -12.58 -21.81
C LEU A 144 5.21 -11.98 -23.24
N PRO A 145 5.38 -10.65 -23.37
CA PRO A 145 5.10 -9.95 -24.62
C PRO A 145 6.07 -10.29 -25.76
N CYS A 146 7.27 -10.76 -25.48
CA CYS A 146 8.26 -11.11 -26.52
C CYS A 146 8.91 -12.48 -26.26
N LYS A 147 9.49 -13.05 -27.32
CA LYS A 147 10.12 -14.36 -27.28
C LYS A 147 11.27 -14.45 -26.27
N VAL A 148 12.15 -13.46 -26.26
CA VAL A 148 13.32 -13.42 -25.36
C VAL A 148 12.90 -13.48 -23.88
N LEU A 149 11.92 -12.67 -23.47
CA LEU A 149 11.45 -12.70 -22.09
C LEU A 149 10.78 -14.04 -21.74
N ARG A 150 10.05 -14.67 -22.69
CA ARG A 150 9.49 -16.01 -22.49
C ARG A 150 10.57 -17.07 -22.28
N GLU A 151 11.65 -17.02 -23.03
CA GLU A 151 12.76 -17.97 -22.91
C GLU A 151 13.55 -17.77 -21.62
N LYS A 152 13.85 -16.51 -21.25
CA LYS A 152 14.71 -16.16 -20.12
C LYS A 152 13.98 -16.17 -18.75
N LEU A 153 12.75 -15.69 -18.71
CA LEU A 153 11.93 -15.64 -17.47
C LEU A 153 10.93 -16.79 -17.40
N ARG A 154 10.78 -17.54 -18.49
CA ARG A 154 9.73 -18.57 -18.64
C ARG A 154 8.34 -17.96 -18.45
N GLN A 155 7.42 -18.68 -17.83
CA GLN A 155 6.07 -18.21 -17.58
C GLN A 155 6.02 -17.36 -16.31
N LEU A 156 5.35 -16.22 -16.38
CA LEU A 156 4.89 -15.51 -15.17
C LEU A 156 3.49 -15.99 -14.80
N HIS A 157 3.14 -15.80 -13.55
CA HIS A 157 1.80 -16.10 -13.08
C HIS A 157 1.14 -14.83 -12.53
N ARG A 158 -0.17 -14.81 -12.48
CA ARG A 158 -0.88 -13.76 -11.75
C ARG A 158 -0.41 -13.74 -10.30
N GLY A 159 -0.32 -12.56 -9.70
CA GLY A 159 0.22 -12.39 -8.37
C GLY A 159 1.75 -12.37 -8.28
N PHE A 160 2.48 -12.46 -9.41
CA PHE A 160 3.95 -12.38 -9.38
C PHE A 160 4.45 -10.97 -9.09
N LEU A 161 5.54 -10.93 -8.32
CA LEU A 161 6.36 -9.74 -8.12
C LEU A 161 7.59 -9.81 -9.03
N VAL A 162 7.72 -8.85 -9.94
CA VAL A 162 8.85 -8.70 -10.84
C VAL A 162 9.62 -7.44 -10.51
N ASN A 163 10.93 -7.54 -10.31
CA ASN A 163 11.80 -6.38 -10.17
C ASN A 163 12.56 -6.09 -11.47
N ILE A 164 12.68 -4.81 -11.80
CA ILE A 164 13.57 -4.30 -12.86
C ILE A 164 14.55 -3.34 -12.18
N LEU A 165 15.78 -3.79 -12.00
CA LEU A 165 16.81 -3.09 -11.25
C LEU A 165 17.93 -2.62 -12.17
N TYR A 166 18.34 -1.35 -12.00
CA TYR A 166 19.37 -0.73 -12.82
C TYR A 166 20.38 0.04 -11.95
N PRO A 167 21.64 0.22 -12.38
CA PRO A 167 22.59 1.02 -11.63
C PRO A 167 22.27 2.52 -11.74
N PRO A 168 22.71 3.35 -10.77
CA PRO A 168 22.40 4.78 -10.74
C PRO A 168 22.85 5.56 -11.98
N ASP A 169 23.88 5.08 -12.66
CA ASP A 169 24.45 5.66 -13.86
C ASP A 169 23.89 5.08 -15.17
N ALA A 170 22.90 4.18 -15.10
CA ALA A 170 22.25 3.69 -16.30
C ALA A 170 21.37 4.77 -16.92
N VAL A 171 21.45 4.90 -18.23
CA VAL A 171 20.42 5.60 -18.99
C VAL A 171 19.20 4.68 -18.98
N TYR A 172 18.28 4.98 -18.06
CA TYR A 172 17.01 4.30 -18.00
C TYR A 172 16.11 4.87 -19.10
N GLY A 173 15.94 4.08 -20.16
CA GLY A 173 15.07 4.47 -21.28
C GLY A 173 13.60 4.17 -21.00
N SER A 174 12.72 4.91 -21.64
CA SER A 174 11.28 4.63 -21.74
C SER A 174 10.96 3.22 -22.23
N ASP A 175 11.95 2.53 -22.81
CA ASP A 175 11.83 1.19 -23.40
C ASP A 175 11.41 0.13 -22.37
N THR A 176 11.85 0.26 -21.12
CA THR A 176 11.39 -0.66 -20.05
C THR A 176 9.89 -0.56 -19.80
N LEU A 177 9.33 0.65 -19.89
CA LEU A 177 7.88 0.85 -19.75
C LEU A 177 7.13 0.24 -20.94
N VAL A 178 7.74 0.20 -22.14
CA VAL A 178 7.14 -0.44 -23.32
C VAL A 178 6.95 -1.93 -23.11
N PHE A 179 7.89 -2.65 -22.48
CA PHE A 179 7.73 -4.07 -22.18
C PHE A 179 6.55 -4.34 -21.25
N VAL A 180 6.43 -3.53 -20.20
CA VAL A 180 5.33 -3.64 -19.23
C VAL A 180 4.00 -3.26 -19.87
N PHE A 181 3.99 -2.21 -20.68
CA PHE A 181 2.82 -1.78 -21.42
C PHE A 181 2.36 -2.83 -22.44
N ALA A 182 3.30 -3.44 -23.16
CA ALA A 182 2.99 -4.52 -24.10
C ALA A 182 2.34 -5.73 -23.39
N LEU A 183 2.74 -6.03 -22.15
CA LEU A 183 2.09 -7.07 -21.34
C LEU A 183 0.63 -6.70 -21.04
N ALA A 184 0.37 -5.46 -20.66
CA ALA A 184 -0.98 -4.96 -20.40
C ALA A 184 -1.87 -5.05 -21.65
N VAL A 185 -1.38 -4.55 -22.77
CA VAL A 185 -2.11 -4.57 -24.04
C VAL A 185 -2.36 -6.00 -24.55
N LYS A 186 -1.38 -6.90 -24.37
CA LYS A 186 -1.48 -8.29 -24.83
C LYS A 186 -2.58 -9.07 -24.15
N HIS A 187 -2.81 -8.82 -22.88
CA HIS A 187 -3.76 -9.55 -22.05
C HIS A 187 -5.01 -8.75 -21.70
N ASP A 188 -5.17 -7.57 -22.30
CA ASP A 188 -6.30 -6.66 -22.05
C ASP A 188 -6.42 -6.32 -20.54
N LEU A 189 -5.28 -5.95 -19.92
CA LEU A 189 -5.15 -5.71 -18.49
C LEU A 189 -5.01 -4.21 -18.19
N LYS A 190 -5.71 -3.76 -17.17
CA LYS A 190 -5.58 -2.39 -16.66
C LYS A 190 -4.29 -2.23 -15.86
N MET A 191 -3.50 -1.22 -16.17
CA MET A 191 -2.22 -0.93 -15.52
C MET A 191 -2.28 0.39 -14.73
N LEU A 192 -1.82 0.36 -13.49
CA LEU A 192 -1.48 1.56 -12.72
C LEU A 192 0.04 1.73 -12.74
N LEU A 193 0.52 2.90 -13.15
CA LEU A 193 1.91 3.32 -12.98
C LEU A 193 1.98 4.39 -11.90
N LEU A 194 2.52 4.01 -10.73
CA LEU A 194 2.72 4.87 -9.57
C LEU A 194 4.20 5.24 -9.46
N SER A 195 4.51 6.53 -9.57
CA SER A 195 5.89 7.02 -9.52
C SER A 195 6.21 7.78 -8.24
N TYR A 196 7.43 7.59 -7.74
CA TYR A 196 8.00 8.35 -6.62
C TYR A 196 8.99 9.44 -7.05
N ILE A 197 9.32 9.52 -8.35
CA ILE A 197 10.40 10.38 -8.85
C ILE A 197 10.02 11.23 -10.07
N THR A 198 8.94 10.89 -10.76
CA THR A 198 8.59 11.54 -12.04
C THR A 198 7.10 11.85 -12.05
N SER A 199 6.72 12.99 -12.59
CA SER A 199 5.32 13.37 -12.70
C SER A 199 4.54 12.47 -13.67
N PRO A 200 3.23 12.30 -13.48
CA PRO A 200 2.37 11.50 -14.35
C PRO A 200 2.45 11.93 -15.82
N ASP A 201 2.44 13.24 -16.08
CA ASP A 201 2.45 13.78 -17.45
C ASP A 201 3.73 13.46 -18.21
N VAL A 202 4.89 13.56 -17.52
CA VAL A 202 6.19 13.22 -18.12
C VAL A 202 6.29 11.73 -18.45
N LEU A 203 5.81 10.87 -17.56
CA LEU A 203 5.80 9.41 -17.80
C LEU A 203 4.85 9.04 -18.94
N ARG A 204 3.67 9.65 -18.96
CA ARG A 204 2.70 9.46 -20.03
C ARG A 204 3.28 9.89 -21.38
N ASP A 205 3.81 11.10 -21.46
CA ASP A 205 4.41 11.63 -22.69
C ASP A 205 5.60 10.77 -23.19
N SER A 206 6.44 10.31 -22.26
CA SER A 206 7.55 9.40 -22.55
C SER A 206 7.06 8.08 -23.15
N LEU A 207 6.04 7.45 -22.56
CA LEU A 207 5.48 6.20 -23.08
C LEU A 207 4.81 6.40 -24.44
N VAL A 208 3.98 7.45 -24.59
CA VAL A 208 3.33 7.83 -25.85
C VAL A 208 4.37 8.06 -26.94
N SER A 209 5.44 8.79 -26.64
CA SER A 209 6.52 9.06 -27.60
C SER A 209 7.24 7.78 -28.01
N SER A 210 7.46 6.82 -27.11
CA SER A 210 8.08 5.54 -27.41
C SER A 210 7.18 4.68 -28.29
N VAL A 211 5.90 4.64 -28.03
CA VAL A 211 4.91 3.92 -28.83
C VAL A 211 4.76 4.55 -30.24
N ALA A 212 4.78 5.88 -30.34
CA ALA A 212 4.68 6.59 -31.63
C ALA A 212 5.87 6.36 -32.55
N LYS A 213 7.09 6.09 -32.05
CA LYS A 213 8.30 5.82 -32.84
C LYS A 213 8.13 4.69 -33.87
N MET A 214 7.15 3.82 -33.69
CA MET A 214 6.88 2.69 -34.59
C MET A 214 5.86 2.98 -35.69
N GLY A 215 5.64 4.23 -36.00
CA GLY A 215 4.78 4.65 -37.12
C GLY A 215 3.28 4.73 -36.79
N LEU A 216 2.95 4.81 -35.51
CA LEU A 216 1.63 5.28 -35.07
C LEU A 216 1.59 6.80 -35.10
N THR A 217 0.42 7.36 -35.43
CA THR A 217 0.19 8.77 -35.16
C THR A 217 0.22 9.02 -33.65
N ARG A 218 0.62 10.22 -33.23
CA ARG A 218 0.62 10.58 -31.81
C ARG A 218 -0.76 10.38 -31.18
N GLU A 219 -1.82 10.73 -31.90
CA GLU A 219 -3.21 10.57 -31.46
C GLU A 219 -3.55 9.11 -31.15
N LEU A 220 -3.17 8.17 -32.01
CA LEU A 220 -3.41 6.74 -31.79
C LEU A 220 -2.57 6.19 -30.62
N ALA A 221 -1.31 6.67 -30.50
CA ALA A 221 -0.46 6.31 -29.37
C ALA A 221 -1.03 6.83 -28.04
N GLU A 222 -1.56 8.04 -28.01
CA GLU A 222 -2.24 8.59 -26.82
C GLU A 222 -3.48 7.78 -26.45
N LYS A 223 -4.35 7.48 -27.43
CA LYS A 223 -5.57 6.68 -27.18
C LYS A 223 -5.25 5.32 -26.58
N ILE A 224 -4.31 4.57 -27.14
CA ILE A 224 -4.00 3.23 -26.62
C ILE A 224 -3.33 3.27 -25.25
N VAL A 225 -2.48 4.28 -25.00
CA VAL A 225 -1.86 4.44 -23.68
C VAL A 225 -2.91 4.80 -22.63
N ASP A 226 -3.80 5.74 -22.91
CA ASP A 226 -4.84 6.18 -21.97
C ASP A 226 -5.91 5.11 -21.70
N GLU A 227 -6.13 4.19 -22.64
CA GLU A 227 -7.04 3.05 -22.46
C GLU A 227 -6.54 2.08 -21.38
N TYR A 228 -5.24 1.78 -21.40
CA TYR A 228 -4.68 0.73 -20.55
C TYR A 228 -4.01 1.25 -19.28
N VAL A 229 -3.52 2.52 -19.26
CA VAL A 229 -2.64 3.01 -18.21
C VAL A 229 -3.21 4.18 -17.45
N VAL A 230 -3.27 4.04 -16.13
CA VAL A 230 -3.52 5.16 -15.20
C VAL A 230 -2.19 5.58 -14.58
N PHE A 231 -1.83 6.84 -14.76
CA PHE A 231 -0.59 7.39 -14.20
C PHE A 231 -0.89 8.13 -12.89
N ARG A 232 -0.08 7.88 -11.87
CA ARG A 232 -0.11 8.59 -10.58
C ARG A 232 1.31 8.85 -10.09
N ALA A 233 1.47 9.86 -9.24
CA ALA A 233 2.71 10.09 -8.53
C ALA A 233 2.43 10.36 -7.04
N VAL A 234 3.34 9.91 -6.19
CA VAL A 234 3.31 10.16 -4.75
C VAL A 234 4.69 10.61 -4.32
N ASN A 235 4.75 11.74 -3.59
CA ASN A 235 5.99 12.14 -2.96
C ASN A 235 6.18 11.35 -1.66
N PRO A 236 7.13 10.40 -1.59
CA PRO A 236 7.31 9.57 -0.40
C PRO A 236 7.80 10.36 0.82
N PHE A 237 8.40 11.55 0.60
CA PHE A 237 8.86 12.43 1.67
C PHE A 237 7.73 13.20 2.37
N ALA A 238 6.50 13.11 1.88
CA ALA A 238 5.34 13.75 2.50
C ALA A 238 4.65 12.89 3.56
N TYR A 239 5.11 11.65 3.75
CA TYR A 239 4.42 10.64 4.55
C TYR A 239 5.40 9.86 5.43
N SER A 240 4.94 9.40 6.60
CA SER A 240 5.59 8.27 7.27
C SER A 240 5.47 7.00 6.41
N LEU A 241 6.29 6.00 6.66
CA LEU A 241 6.26 4.74 5.90
C LEU A 241 4.87 4.08 5.92
N VAL A 242 4.22 4.10 7.07
CA VAL A 242 2.88 3.52 7.24
C VAL A 242 1.83 4.31 6.46
N GLU A 243 1.87 5.64 6.51
CA GLU A 243 0.96 6.50 5.75
C GLU A 243 1.21 6.40 4.24
N LEU A 244 2.48 6.28 3.81
CA LEU A 244 2.82 6.04 2.41
C LEU A 244 2.15 4.76 1.90
N ALA A 245 2.32 3.66 2.63
CA ALA A 245 1.71 2.39 2.27
C ALA A 245 0.16 2.45 2.28
N MET A 246 -0.45 3.23 3.21
CA MET A 246 -1.89 3.50 3.19
C MET A 246 -2.31 4.25 1.93
N LYS A 247 -1.53 5.26 1.52
CA LYS A 247 -1.81 6.06 0.33
C LYS A 247 -1.69 5.24 -0.95
N GLU A 248 -0.70 4.37 -1.03
CA GLU A 248 -0.53 3.42 -2.12
C GLU A 248 -1.71 2.46 -2.22
N ASP A 249 -2.11 1.84 -1.10
CA ASP A 249 -3.25 0.94 -1.03
C ASP A 249 -4.58 1.65 -1.40
N GLU A 250 -4.76 2.91 -0.98
CA GLU A 250 -5.92 3.74 -1.38
C GLU A 250 -5.98 3.92 -2.90
N ILE A 251 -4.85 4.31 -3.51
CA ILE A 251 -4.75 4.50 -4.96
C ILE A 251 -5.01 3.19 -5.70
N VAL A 252 -4.37 2.10 -5.30
CA VAL A 252 -4.55 0.79 -5.93
C VAL A 252 -5.99 0.30 -5.80
N ASN A 253 -6.61 0.45 -4.62
CA ASN A 253 -7.99 0.01 -4.39
C ASN A 253 -9.02 0.87 -5.14
N SER A 254 -8.76 2.18 -5.32
CA SER A 254 -9.67 3.07 -6.06
C SER A 254 -9.68 2.82 -7.56
N ILE A 255 -8.55 2.37 -8.12
CA ILE A 255 -8.37 2.11 -9.55
C ILE A 255 -8.66 0.65 -9.89
N ASP A 256 -8.37 -0.24 -8.96
CA ASP A 256 -8.41 -1.71 -9.07
C ASP A 256 -7.72 -2.26 -10.33
N PRO A 257 -6.43 -1.96 -10.55
CA PRO A 257 -5.68 -2.40 -11.72
C PRO A 257 -5.32 -3.88 -11.61
N ASP A 258 -5.07 -4.53 -12.76
CA ASP A 258 -4.50 -5.88 -12.82
C ASP A 258 -2.98 -5.87 -12.63
N ILE A 259 -2.32 -4.84 -13.18
CA ILE A 259 -0.88 -4.62 -13.09
C ILE A 259 -0.60 -3.36 -12.31
N VAL A 260 0.20 -3.47 -11.25
CA VAL A 260 0.68 -2.33 -10.46
C VAL A 260 2.17 -2.13 -10.71
N VAL A 261 2.55 -1.00 -11.28
CA VAL A 261 3.95 -0.62 -11.51
C VAL A 261 4.36 0.43 -10.51
N PHE A 262 5.32 0.11 -9.64
CA PHE A 262 5.97 1.06 -8.74
C PHE A 262 7.28 1.54 -9.37
N HIS A 263 7.36 2.82 -9.72
CA HIS A 263 8.51 3.43 -10.38
C HIS A 263 9.31 4.31 -9.42
N GLY A 264 10.63 4.08 -9.36
CA GLY A 264 11.53 4.80 -8.46
C GLY A 264 11.58 4.23 -7.05
N VAL A 265 11.43 2.90 -6.88
CA VAL A 265 11.32 2.22 -5.57
C VAL A 265 12.52 2.41 -4.64
N HIS A 266 13.65 2.88 -5.14
CA HIS A 266 14.83 3.22 -4.34
C HIS A 266 14.61 4.47 -3.46
N VAL A 267 13.69 5.35 -3.81
CA VAL A 267 13.45 6.60 -3.07
C VAL A 267 12.81 6.34 -1.70
N PRO A 268 11.65 5.66 -1.60
CA PRO A 268 11.07 5.37 -0.29
C PRO A 268 11.95 4.48 0.59
N MET A 269 12.80 3.64 0.01
CA MET A 269 13.77 2.84 0.76
C MET A 269 14.88 3.70 1.38
N GLY A 270 15.39 4.70 0.66
CA GLY A 270 16.50 5.54 1.12
C GLY A 270 16.11 6.50 2.24
N THR A 271 14.83 6.67 2.54
CA THR A 271 14.32 7.62 3.53
C THR A 271 13.88 6.98 4.84
N ASN A 272 13.81 5.67 4.91
CA ASN A 272 13.25 4.94 6.04
C ASN A 272 14.26 3.94 6.64
N ASN A 273 13.95 3.47 7.85
CA ASN A 273 14.65 2.31 8.41
C ASN A 273 14.44 1.11 7.46
N ILE A 274 15.54 0.52 7.00
CA ILE A 274 15.54 -0.51 5.95
C ILE A 274 14.74 -1.76 6.36
N ASP A 275 14.84 -2.18 7.61
CA ASP A 275 14.15 -3.38 8.12
C ASP A 275 12.64 -3.14 8.17
N LEU A 276 12.22 -1.96 8.63
CA LEU A 276 10.82 -1.58 8.69
C LEU A 276 10.24 -1.46 7.27
N TYR A 277 10.98 -0.84 6.35
CA TYR A 277 10.60 -0.73 4.95
C TYR A 277 10.36 -2.10 4.32
N PHE A 278 11.28 -3.05 4.48
CA PHE A 278 11.13 -4.39 3.90
C PHE A 278 10.01 -5.19 4.54
N LYS A 279 9.77 -5.03 5.84
CA LYS A 279 8.65 -5.66 6.53
C LYS A 279 7.30 -5.17 5.99
N GLU A 280 7.12 -3.87 5.81
CA GLU A 280 5.90 -3.30 5.23
C GLU A 280 5.75 -3.67 3.77
N LEU A 281 6.82 -3.60 2.99
CA LEU A 281 6.85 -4.00 1.60
C LEU A 281 6.44 -5.47 1.42
N TYR A 282 7.00 -6.38 2.21
CA TYR A 282 6.67 -7.80 2.12
C TYR A 282 5.20 -8.07 2.42
N ARG A 283 4.64 -7.40 3.42
CA ARG A 283 3.21 -7.48 3.75
C ARG A 283 2.33 -6.99 2.60
N GLN A 284 2.69 -5.85 2.02
CA GLN A 284 1.96 -5.27 0.90
C GLN A 284 2.02 -6.19 -0.34
N MET A 285 3.19 -6.77 -0.63
CA MET A 285 3.34 -7.70 -1.75
C MET A 285 2.50 -8.97 -1.55
N LEU A 286 2.46 -9.54 -0.36
CA LEU A 286 1.57 -10.68 -0.06
C LEU A 286 0.10 -10.33 -0.24
N TYR A 287 -0.29 -9.11 0.14
CA TYR A 287 -1.66 -8.62 -0.06
C TYR A 287 -2.04 -8.53 -1.53
N TYR A 288 -1.16 -7.96 -2.37
CA TYR A 288 -1.39 -7.90 -3.81
C TYR A 288 -1.36 -9.28 -4.47
N LYS A 289 -0.46 -10.16 -4.02
CA LYS A 289 -0.38 -11.55 -4.48
C LYS A 289 -1.68 -12.30 -4.22
N LYS A 290 -2.27 -12.18 -3.04
CA LYS A 290 -3.58 -12.77 -2.71
C LYS A 290 -4.71 -12.26 -3.62
N ARG A 291 -4.60 -11.03 -4.14
CA ARG A 291 -5.56 -10.44 -5.08
C ARG A 291 -5.22 -10.71 -6.55
N ASN A 292 -4.29 -11.61 -6.82
CA ASN A 292 -3.81 -11.99 -8.16
C ASN A 292 -3.30 -10.78 -8.99
N LYS A 293 -2.83 -9.70 -8.33
CA LYS A 293 -2.27 -8.55 -9.03
C LYS A 293 -0.82 -8.80 -9.40
N ILE A 294 -0.47 -8.49 -10.64
CA ILE A 294 0.94 -8.50 -11.09
C ILE A 294 1.58 -7.22 -10.58
N VAL A 295 2.67 -7.36 -9.83
CA VAL A 295 3.40 -6.21 -9.31
C VAL A 295 4.76 -6.11 -9.99
N ILE A 296 5.04 -4.96 -10.58
CA ILE A 296 6.32 -4.66 -11.21
C ILE A 296 6.97 -3.49 -10.48
N ARG A 297 8.19 -3.68 -10.02
CA ARG A 297 8.93 -2.68 -9.27
C ARG A 297 10.18 -2.28 -10.04
N ILE A 298 10.27 -0.99 -10.34
CA ILE A 298 11.34 -0.43 -11.16
C ILE A 298 12.15 0.54 -10.32
N GLY A 299 13.45 0.33 -10.20
CA GLY A 299 14.27 1.21 -9.38
C GLY A 299 15.77 1.03 -9.55
N SER A 300 16.52 1.98 -9.01
CA SER A 300 17.97 1.96 -9.00
C SER A 300 18.50 1.14 -7.83
N CYS A 301 19.60 0.44 -8.07
CA CYS A 301 20.40 -0.17 -7.00
C CYS A 301 21.28 0.88 -6.35
N ILE A 302 20.95 1.31 -5.14
CA ILE A 302 21.77 2.28 -4.41
C ILE A 302 23.09 1.63 -3.96
N ASN A 303 23.02 0.37 -3.54
CA ASN A 303 24.15 -0.48 -3.16
C ASN A 303 23.78 -1.96 -3.30
N ASP A 304 24.75 -2.85 -3.13
CA ASP A 304 24.54 -4.30 -3.27
C ASP A 304 23.50 -4.84 -2.27
N LEU A 305 23.48 -4.34 -1.05
CA LEU A 305 22.52 -4.76 -0.03
C LEU A 305 21.08 -4.45 -0.49
N SER A 306 20.85 -3.24 -0.97
CA SER A 306 19.52 -2.84 -1.46
C SER A 306 19.06 -3.67 -2.66
N CYS A 307 19.97 -3.93 -3.59
CA CYS A 307 19.70 -4.82 -4.72
C CYS A 307 19.33 -6.24 -4.29
N ASN A 308 20.12 -6.80 -3.39
CA ASN A 308 19.91 -8.17 -2.91
C ASN A 308 18.59 -8.30 -2.13
N LEU A 309 18.27 -7.32 -1.29
CA LEU A 309 17.00 -7.29 -0.55
C LEU A 309 15.80 -7.20 -1.50
N HIS A 310 15.82 -6.30 -2.49
CA HIS A 310 14.75 -6.24 -3.49
C HIS A 310 14.61 -7.56 -4.24
N SER A 311 15.73 -8.15 -4.66
CA SER A 311 15.73 -9.41 -5.39
C SER A 311 15.21 -10.58 -4.57
N SER A 312 15.47 -10.62 -3.25
CA SER A 312 15.09 -11.71 -2.36
C SER A 312 13.57 -11.89 -2.21
N ILE A 313 12.80 -10.83 -2.38
CA ILE A 313 11.33 -10.87 -2.27
C ILE A 313 10.62 -11.07 -3.62
N ALA A 314 11.34 -10.91 -4.73
CA ALA A 314 10.78 -11.02 -6.07
C ALA A 314 10.66 -12.48 -6.53
N ASP A 315 9.64 -12.76 -7.34
CA ASP A 315 9.50 -14.04 -8.03
C ASP A 315 10.41 -14.08 -9.29
N ALA A 316 10.62 -12.91 -9.92
CA ALA A 316 11.56 -12.73 -11.01
C ALA A 316 12.26 -11.36 -10.96
N THR A 317 13.49 -11.28 -11.45
CA THR A 317 14.25 -10.03 -11.50
C THR A 317 14.95 -9.90 -12.83
N ILE A 318 14.85 -8.72 -13.45
CA ILE A 318 15.69 -8.28 -14.56
C ILE A 318 16.68 -7.28 -13.96
N LYS A 319 17.97 -7.58 -14.05
CA LYS A 319 19.02 -6.71 -13.52
C LYS A 319 19.89 -6.19 -14.64
N ILE A 320 20.02 -4.88 -14.68
CA ILE A 320 20.95 -4.17 -15.56
C ILE A 320 22.18 -3.83 -14.74
N THR A 321 23.35 -4.09 -15.24
CA THR A 321 24.62 -3.72 -14.59
C THR A 321 25.62 -3.21 -15.64
N ARG A 322 26.60 -2.43 -15.22
CA ARG A 322 27.69 -1.96 -16.05
C ARG A 322 28.99 -2.59 -15.61
N VAL A 323 29.77 -2.98 -16.57
CA VAL A 323 31.10 -3.56 -16.39
C VAL A 323 32.09 -2.77 -17.23
N ILE A 324 33.18 -2.35 -16.61
CA ILE A 324 34.29 -1.70 -17.28
C ILE A 324 35.30 -2.79 -17.65
N LYS A 325 35.54 -2.98 -18.96
CA LYS A 325 36.57 -3.87 -19.50
C LYS A 325 37.39 -3.11 -20.52
N GLU A 326 38.70 -3.13 -20.39
CA GLU A 326 39.61 -2.53 -21.33
C GLU A 326 39.22 -1.11 -21.75
N ASP A 327 38.95 -0.25 -20.76
CA ASP A 327 38.48 1.15 -20.91
C ASP A 327 37.15 1.33 -21.66
N LYS A 328 36.38 0.25 -21.84
CA LYS A 328 35.03 0.28 -22.42
C LYS A 328 33.98 -0.04 -21.36
N ILE A 329 32.92 0.76 -21.33
CA ILE A 329 31.76 0.47 -20.53
C ILE A 329 30.83 -0.45 -21.31
N THR A 330 30.59 -1.63 -20.76
CA THR A 330 29.65 -2.61 -21.34
C THR A 330 28.47 -2.77 -20.40
N THR A 331 27.26 -2.67 -20.95
CA THR A 331 26.03 -2.96 -20.23
C THR A 331 25.76 -4.46 -20.31
N LEU A 332 25.60 -5.08 -19.13
CA LEU A 332 25.14 -6.45 -19.03
C LEU A 332 23.72 -6.45 -18.50
N ILE A 333 22.86 -7.20 -19.12
CA ILE A 333 21.47 -7.42 -18.69
C ILE A 333 21.33 -8.90 -18.45
N TYR A 334 20.78 -9.26 -17.32
CA TYR A 334 20.44 -10.65 -17.02
C TYR A 334 19.13 -10.75 -16.29
N ALA A 335 18.43 -11.83 -16.55
CA ALA A 335 17.17 -12.18 -15.94
C ALA A 335 17.31 -13.44 -15.11
N TYR A 336 16.65 -13.50 -13.98
CA TYR A 336 16.57 -14.71 -13.19
C TYR A 336 15.22 -14.79 -12.47
N ARG A 337 14.85 -15.99 -12.16
CA ARG A 337 13.66 -16.34 -11.42
C ARG A 337 14.07 -17.20 -10.22
N ARG A 338 13.27 -17.25 -9.16
CA ARG A 338 13.52 -18.16 -8.05
C ARG A 338 13.72 -19.58 -8.56
N PHE A 339 14.76 -20.25 -8.06
CA PHE A 339 15.13 -21.62 -8.39
C PHE A 339 15.54 -21.87 -9.86
N VAL A 340 15.83 -20.83 -10.62
CA VAL A 340 16.32 -20.92 -12.01
C VAL A 340 17.63 -20.15 -12.11
N GLU A 341 18.60 -20.71 -12.84
CA GLU A 341 19.87 -20.05 -13.08
C GLU A 341 19.71 -18.73 -13.83
N PRO A 342 20.50 -17.69 -13.48
CA PRO A 342 20.48 -16.43 -14.19
C PRO A 342 20.90 -16.59 -15.65
N GLU A 343 20.17 -15.97 -16.56
CA GLU A 343 20.47 -15.95 -17.98
C GLU A 343 20.74 -14.53 -18.48
N ALA A 344 21.80 -14.37 -19.26
CA ALA A 344 22.13 -13.09 -19.89
C ALA A 344 21.15 -12.78 -21.02
N ILE A 345 20.87 -11.48 -21.19
CA ILE A 345 20.13 -10.92 -22.32
C ILE A 345 21.08 -9.99 -23.06
N THR A 346 21.34 -10.28 -24.33
CA THR A 346 22.18 -9.43 -25.17
C THR A 346 21.44 -8.19 -25.64
N SER A 347 22.17 -7.14 -26.01
CA SER A 347 21.55 -5.91 -26.54
C SER A 347 20.71 -6.21 -27.80
N SER A 348 21.19 -7.12 -28.69
CA SER A 348 20.41 -7.52 -29.87
C SER A 348 19.11 -8.21 -29.52
N GLU A 349 19.12 -9.12 -28.53
CA GLU A 349 17.88 -9.77 -28.03
C GLU A 349 16.92 -8.76 -27.44
N LEU A 350 17.43 -7.73 -26.72
CA LEU A 350 16.60 -6.67 -26.15
C LEU A 350 15.96 -5.81 -27.25
N ASP A 351 16.72 -5.44 -28.29
CA ASP A 351 16.23 -4.69 -29.45
C ASP A 351 15.16 -5.47 -30.21
N ASP A 352 15.36 -6.78 -30.39
CA ASP A 352 14.38 -7.66 -31.01
C ASP A 352 13.08 -7.73 -30.18
N CYS A 353 13.23 -7.90 -28.88
CA CYS A 353 12.10 -7.90 -27.96
C CYS A 353 11.32 -6.57 -28.00
N LEU A 354 12.02 -5.43 -28.02
CA LEU A 354 11.40 -4.12 -28.13
C LEU A 354 10.61 -3.98 -29.44
N ARG A 355 11.18 -4.44 -30.55
CA ARG A 355 10.50 -4.44 -31.86
C ARG A 355 9.24 -5.31 -31.86
N GLU A 356 9.30 -6.52 -31.29
CA GLU A 356 8.12 -7.39 -31.13
C GLU A 356 7.02 -6.68 -30.33
N CYS A 357 7.36 -6.12 -29.17
CA CYS A 357 6.43 -5.42 -28.30
C CYS A 357 5.77 -4.23 -29.00
N LEU A 358 6.55 -3.37 -29.62
CA LEU A 358 6.06 -2.19 -30.33
C LEU A 358 5.18 -2.54 -31.53
N ASN A 359 5.57 -3.57 -32.31
CA ASN A 359 4.75 -4.03 -33.42
C ASN A 359 3.41 -4.59 -32.95
N PHE A 360 3.42 -5.35 -31.87
CA PHE A 360 2.18 -5.87 -31.26
C PHE A 360 1.24 -4.73 -30.80
N ILE A 361 1.77 -3.74 -30.08
CA ILE A 361 1.03 -2.56 -29.63
C ILE A 361 0.44 -1.81 -30.84
N ARG A 362 1.25 -1.63 -31.90
CA ARG A 362 0.81 -0.97 -33.13
C ARG A 362 -0.36 -1.69 -33.79
N VAL A 363 -0.28 -3.00 -33.95
CA VAL A 363 -1.36 -3.80 -34.56
C VAL A 363 -2.64 -3.66 -33.73
N LYS A 364 -2.53 -3.78 -32.41
CA LYS A 364 -3.67 -3.67 -31.50
C LYS A 364 -4.30 -2.27 -31.53
N ALA A 365 -3.49 -1.21 -31.58
CA ALA A 365 -3.99 0.17 -31.69
C ALA A 365 -4.77 0.39 -32.99
N ILE A 366 -4.26 -0.13 -34.12
CA ILE A 366 -4.96 -0.06 -35.41
C ILE A 366 -6.28 -0.83 -35.37
N GLU A 367 -6.30 -2.03 -34.81
CA GLU A 367 -7.52 -2.84 -34.68
C GLU A 367 -8.61 -2.15 -33.87
N LEU A 368 -8.24 -1.53 -32.74
CA LEU A 368 -9.18 -0.88 -31.84
C LEU A 368 -9.73 0.47 -32.36
N TYR A 369 -8.87 1.26 -33.04
CA TYR A 369 -9.20 2.67 -33.31
C TYR A 369 -9.25 3.07 -34.79
N SER A 370 -8.89 2.18 -35.74
CA SER A 370 -8.98 2.47 -37.19
C SER A 370 -10.31 2.07 -37.82
N ARG A 371 -11.23 1.48 -37.05
CA ARG A 371 -12.57 1.07 -37.52
C ARG A 371 -13.66 2.11 -37.22
N ASN A 372 -13.28 3.22 -36.60
CA ASN A 372 -14.11 4.41 -36.38
C ASN A 372 -13.53 5.57 -37.20
#